data_ab64d5b8d8629cdc69fe986f71d6cc4a
#
_entry.id   ab64d5b8d8629cdc69fe986f71d6cc4a
#
_cell.length_a   1.000
_cell.length_b   1.000
_cell.length_c   1.000
_cell.angle_alpha   90.00
_cell.angle_beta   90.00
_cell.angle_gamma   90.00
#
_symmetry.space_group_name_H-M   'P 1'
#
loop_
_entity.id
_entity.type
_entity.pdbx_description
1 polymer ?
#
loop_
_entity_poly.entity_id
_entity_poly.type
_entity_poly.pdbx_seq_one_letter_code
_entity_poly.pdbx_strand_id
1 'polypeptide(L)'
;ENQYDNGLLTESERHAKIIEIWMKVKDQIVKNSKQALDPIGPIYSMVESGARGSWSQLIQIMGMKGLVTNPAGEIIELPVKGNFKEGFDVLEYFISTHGARKGLSDTALRTANAGYLTRRLVDVAQDSVIYLEDCKDTEGFTITKEDSQDIGSNMIDRVLNRYVLETINDPKTKKPIIKKNSLITAEIV
;
A
#
# COMPACT_ATOMS: atom_id res chain seq x y z
N GLU A 1 3.88 -30.00 -10.01
CA GLU A 1 3.54 -30.80 -11.19
C GLU A 1 3.32 -32.28 -10.81
N ASN A 2 4.30 -33.02 -10.33
CA ASN A 2 4.15 -34.46 -10.02
C ASN A 2 2.95 -34.79 -9.11
N GLN A 3 2.58 -33.92 -8.18
CA GLN A 3 1.41 -34.13 -7.32
C GLN A 3 0.10 -33.92 -8.08
N TYR A 4 0.08 -33.02 -9.05
CA TYR A 4 -1.04 -32.79 -9.93
C TYR A 4 -1.18 -33.97 -10.92
N ASP A 5 -0.10 -34.42 -11.54
CA ASP A 5 -0.07 -35.57 -12.46
C ASP A 5 -0.54 -36.85 -11.77
N ASN A 6 -0.28 -37.01 -10.48
CA ASN A 6 -0.75 -38.12 -9.66
C ASN A 6 -2.21 -37.94 -9.14
N GLY A 7 -2.91 -36.89 -9.53
CA GLY A 7 -4.30 -36.62 -9.13
C GLY A 7 -4.48 -36.21 -7.67
N LEU A 8 -3.41 -35.77 -6.98
CA LEU A 8 -3.44 -35.35 -5.58
C LEU A 8 -3.85 -33.90 -5.39
N LEU A 9 -3.79 -33.10 -6.45
CA LEU A 9 -4.15 -31.67 -6.45
C LEU A 9 -5.13 -31.36 -7.58
N THR A 10 -6.03 -30.45 -7.33
CA THR A 10 -6.88 -29.85 -8.36
C THR A 10 -6.09 -28.78 -9.15
N GLU A 11 -6.56 -28.41 -10.34
CA GLU A 11 -5.93 -27.37 -11.17
C GLU A 11 -5.83 -26.02 -10.41
N SER A 12 -6.89 -25.65 -9.69
CA SER A 12 -6.90 -24.41 -8.89
C SER A 12 -5.89 -24.45 -7.73
N GLU A 13 -5.73 -25.57 -7.08
CA GLU A 13 -4.74 -25.74 -6.02
C GLU A 13 -3.30 -25.73 -6.56
N ARG A 14 -3.07 -26.34 -7.71
CA ARG A 14 -1.79 -26.28 -8.41
C ARG A 14 -1.41 -24.83 -8.73
N HIS A 15 -2.34 -24.10 -9.35
CA HIS A 15 -2.17 -22.68 -9.68
C HIS A 15 -1.86 -21.83 -8.44
N ALA A 16 -2.63 -21.99 -7.37
CA ALA A 16 -2.41 -21.27 -6.11
C ALA A 16 -1.02 -21.58 -5.50
N LYS A 17 -0.59 -22.82 -5.55
CA LYS A 17 0.72 -23.24 -5.06
C LYS A 17 1.88 -22.67 -5.88
N ILE A 18 1.74 -22.60 -7.19
CA ILE A 18 2.74 -21.97 -8.07
C ILE A 18 2.89 -20.49 -7.73
N ILE A 19 1.78 -19.78 -7.58
CA ILE A 19 1.77 -18.35 -7.20
C ILE A 19 2.44 -18.16 -5.82
N GLU A 20 2.11 -18.99 -4.84
CA GLU A 20 2.71 -18.92 -3.50
C GLU A 20 4.23 -19.06 -3.53
N ILE A 21 4.74 -20.02 -4.30
CA ILE A 21 6.18 -20.24 -4.45
C ILE A 21 6.85 -19.00 -5.05
N TRP A 22 6.29 -18.45 -6.13
CA TRP A 22 6.86 -17.28 -6.78
C TRP A 22 6.78 -16.03 -5.92
N MET A 23 5.74 -15.86 -5.10
CA MET A 23 5.67 -14.79 -4.11
C MET A 23 6.79 -14.89 -3.07
N LYS A 24 7.03 -16.09 -2.53
CA LYS A 24 8.15 -16.34 -1.60
C LYS A 24 9.51 -16.00 -2.21
N VAL A 25 9.73 -16.40 -3.47
CA VAL A 25 10.97 -16.08 -4.20
C VAL A 25 11.11 -14.56 -4.35
N LYS A 26 10.04 -13.87 -4.73
CA LYS A 26 10.04 -12.40 -4.83
C LYS A 26 10.43 -11.74 -3.50
N ASP A 27 9.87 -12.20 -2.38
CA ASP A 27 10.18 -11.66 -1.06
C ASP A 27 11.65 -11.89 -0.67
N GLN A 28 12.23 -13.02 -1.04
CA GLN A 28 13.66 -13.28 -0.85
C GLN A 28 14.52 -12.34 -1.70
N ILE A 29 14.14 -12.11 -2.96
CA ILE A 29 14.83 -11.15 -3.83
C ILE A 29 14.77 -9.74 -3.24
N VAL A 30 13.61 -9.32 -2.68
CA VAL A 30 13.46 -8.02 -1.99
C VAL A 30 14.47 -7.88 -0.85
N LYS A 31 14.56 -8.89 0.02
CA LYS A 31 15.48 -8.88 1.17
C LYS A 31 16.94 -8.79 0.72
N ASN A 32 17.32 -9.63 -0.24
CA ASN A 32 18.68 -9.67 -0.76
C ASN A 32 19.06 -8.36 -1.47
N SER A 33 18.13 -7.78 -2.23
CA SER A 33 18.34 -6.51 -2.94
C SER A 33 18.57 -5.34 -1.99
N LYS A 34 17.87 -5.30 -0.85
CA LYS A 34 18.09 -4.28 0.17
C LYS A 34 19.48 -4.36 0.79
N GLN A 35 20.01 -5.58 0.96
CA GLN A 35 21.35 -5.80 1.52
C GLN A 35 22.47 -5.55 0.50
N ALA A 36 22.20 -5.73 -0.79
CA ALA A 36 23.18 -5.56 -1.85
C ALA A 36 23.42 -4.10 -2.26
N LEU A 37 22.51 -3.19 -1.92
CA LEU A 37 22.63 -1.78 -2.23
C LEU A 37 23.42 -1.05 -1.13
N ASP A 38 24.25 -0.09 -1.58
CA ASP A 38 24.94 0.80 -0.66
C ASP A 38 23.95 1.74 0.06
N PRO A 39 23.85 1.69 1.40
CA PRO A 39 22.94 2.53 2.19
C PRO A 39 23.18 4.03 2.02
N ILE A 40 24.38 4.44 1.64
CA ILE A 40 24.74 5.85 1.39
C ILE A 40 24.52 6.22 -0.07
N GLY A 41 24.26 5.23 -0.92
CA GLY A 41 24.06 5.42 -2.36
C GLY A 41 22.83 6.27 -2.71
N PRO A 42 22.87 7.01 -3.83
CA PRO A 42 21.79 7.92 -4.22
C PRO A 42 20.47 7.18 -4.49
N ILE A 43 20.54 5.98 -5.05
CA ILE A 43 19.35 5.18 -5.34
C ILE A 43 18.67 4.70 -4.05
N TYR A 44 19.45 4.19 -3.10
CA TYR A 44 18.95 3.78 -1.79
C TYR A 44 18.29 4.95 -1.07
N SER A 45 18.97 6.09 -1.00
CA SER A 45 18.48 7.30 -0.33
C SER A 45 17.18 7.82 -0.94
N MET A 46 17.03 7.81 -2.26
CA MET A 46 15.79 8.25 -2.94
C MET A 46 14.61 7.33 -2.64
N VAL A 47 14.83 6.01 -2.64
CA VAL A 47 13.76 5.03 -2.42
C VAL A 47 13.39 4.94 -0.95
N GLU A 48 14.37 4.95 -0.03
CA GLU A 48 14.13 4.84 1.41
C GLU A 48 13.45 6.09 1.98
N SER A 49 13.82 7.26 1.50
CA SER A 49 13.16 8.53 1.89
C SER A 49 11.75 8.68 1.33
N GLY A 50 11.32 7.82 0.40
CA GLY A 50 10.04 7.94 -0.27
C GLY A 50 9.92 9.11 -1.24
N ALA A 51 11.01 9.83 -1.53
CA ALA A 51 11.01 10.98 -2.45
C ALA A 51 10.64 10.58 -3.87
N ARG A 52 11.17 9.44 -4.34
CA ARG A 52 10.87 8.88 -5.67
C ARG A 52 11.10 7.38 -5.70
N GLY A 53 10.23 6.70 -6.44
CA GLY A 53 10.31 5.26 -6.63
C GLY A 53 9.80 4.46 -5.42
N SER A 54 9.81 3.15 -5.60
CA SER A 54 9.50 2.20 -4.54
C SER A 54 10.44 0.99 -4.64
N TRP A 55 10.58 0.25 -3.57
CA TRP A 55 11.35 -1.00 -3.56
C TRP A 55 10.86 -2.00 -4.61
N SER A 56 9.54 -2.05 -4.84
CA SER A 56 8.96 -2.92 -5.87
C SER A 56 9.43 -2.55 -7.28
N GLN A 57 9.50 -1.27 -7.61
CA GLN A 57 9.99 -0.79 -8.91
C GLN A 57 11.49 -1.06 -9.08
N LEU A 58 12.27 -0.82 -8.03
CA LEU A 58 13.70 -1.07 -8.07
C LEU A 58 14.03 -2.55 -8.30
N ILE A 59 13.28 -3.44 -7.64
CA ILE A 59 13.43 -4.88 -7.82
C ILE A 59 13.09 -5.32 -9.25
N GLN A 60 12.10 -4.72 -9.88
CA GLN A 60 11.81 -5.00 -11.29
C GLN A 60 12.91 -4.55 -12.24
N ILE A 61 13.71 -3.55 -11.85
CA ILE A 61 14.83 -3.05 -12.65
C ILE A 61 16.05 -3.96 -12.51
N MET A 62 16.41 -4.37 -11.28
CA MET A 62 17.67 -5.07 -11.00
C MET A 62 17.53 -6.54 -10.66
N GLY A 63 16.35 -6.99 -10.25
CA GLY A 63 16.10 -8.35 -9.80
C GLY A 63 15.23 -9.13 -10.79
N MET A 64 13.92 -9.12 -10.58
CA MET A 64 12.96 -9.88 -11.38
C MET A 64 11.64 -9.10 -11.49
N LYS A 65 11.03 -9.07 -12.67
CA LYS A 65 9.70 -8.47 -12.84
C LYS A 65 8.62 -9.27 -12.10
N GLY A 66 8.67 -10.59 -12.17
CA GLY A 66 7.81 -11.50 -11.43
C GLY A 66 6.51 -11.86 -12.13
N LEU A 67 5.49 -12.17 -11.33
CA LEU A 67 4.18 -12.55 -11.85
C LEU A 67 3.48 -11.34 -12.47
N VAL A 68 2.82 -11.57 -13.59
CA VAL A 68 2.04 -10.57 -14.34
C VAL A 68 0.61 -11.07 -14.52
N THR A 69 -0.31 -10.14 -14.73
CA THR A 69 -1.72 -10.45 -14.96
C THR A 69 -2.09 -10.29 -16.42
N ASN A 70 -3.01 -11.12 -16.89
CA ASN A 70 -3.63 -10.93 -18.19
C ASN A 70 -4.62 -9.74 -18.16
N PRO A 71 -5.19 -9.30 -19.30
CA PRO A 71 -6.16 -8.23 -19.32
C PRO A 71 -7.45 -8.53 -18.53
N ALA A 72 -7.81 -9.79 -18.35
CA ALA A 72 -8.96 -10.22 -17.53
C ALA A 72 -8.72 -10.09 -16.02
N GLY A 73 -7.46 -9.93 -15.60
CA GLY A 73 -7.07 -9.80 -14.19
C GLY A 73 -6.56 -11.09 -13.55
N GLU A 74 -6.51 -12.19 -14.29
CA GLU A 74 -5.97 -13.45 -13.80
C GLU A 74 -4.44 -13.44 -13.83
N ILE A 75 -3.81 -14.08 -12.87
CA ILE A 75 -2.35 -14.18 -12.79
C ILE A 75 -1.87 -15.25 -13.76
N ILE A 76 -0.91 -14.89 -14.60
CA ILE A 76 -0.27 -15.84 -15.52
C ILE A 76 0.75 -16.67 -14.72
N GLU A 77 0.68 -17.99 -14.81
CA GLU A 77 1.55 -18.89 -14.07
C GLU A 77 3.03 -18.76 -14.44
N LEU A 78 3.30 -18.39 -15.67
CA LEU A 78 4.67 -18.20 -16.15
C LEU A 78 5.17 -16.83 -15.68
N PRO A 79 6.14 -16.76 -14.75
CA PRO A 79 6.68 -15.49 -14.29
C PRO A 79 7.66 -14.93 -15.30
N VAL A 80 7.77 -13.60 -15.32
CA VAL A 80 8.85 -12.92 -16.01
C VAL A 80 10.07 -12.92 -15.10
N LYS A 81 11.04 -13.76 -15.40
CA LYS A 81 12.28 -13.93 -14.61
C LYS A 81 13.28 -12.82 -14.90
N GLY A 82 13.24 -12.26 -16.10
CA GLY A 82 14.08 -11.15 -16.52
C GLY A 82 13.82 -9.87 -15.75
N ASN A 83 14.73 -8.93 -15.85
CA ASN A 83 14.64 -7.59 -15.30
C ASN A 83 14.80 -6.54 -16.40
N PHE A 84 14.47 -5.29 -16.10
CA PHE A 84 14.57 -4.20 -17.09
C PHE A 84 16.01 -3.81 -17.43
N LYS A 85 16.99 -4.13 -16.58
CA LYS A 85 18.40 -3.82 -16.83
C LYS A 85 19.01 -4.74 -17.87
N GLU A 86 18.75 -6.04 -17.78
CA GLU A 86 19.29 -7.06 -18.66
C GLU A 86 18.42 -7.32 -19.89
N GLY A 87 17.14 -7.00 -19.77
CA GLY A 87 16.13 -7.24 -20.80
C GLY A 87 15.30 -8.49 -20.54
N PHE A 88 14.36 -8.74 -21.43
CA PHE A 88 13.44 -9.87 -21.39
C PHE A 88 13.65 -10.78 -22.61
N ASP A 89 13.42 -12.05 -22.41
CA ASP A 89 13.28 -12.99 -23.51
C ASP A 89 12.00 -12.68 -24.33
N VAL A 90 11.92 -13.19 -25.53
CA VAL A 90 10.80 -12.89 -26.46
C VAL A 90 9.44 -13.22 -25.84
N LEU A 91 9.32 -14.38 -25.21
CA LEU A 91 8.10 -14.83 -24.55
C LEU A 91 7.78 -13.97 -23.33
N GLU A 92 8.77 -13.67 -22.51
CA GLU A 92 8.63 -12.80 -21.33
C GLU A 92 8.21 -11.39 -21.73
N TYR A 93 8.78 -10.86 -22.81
CA TYR A 93 8.38 -9.56 -23.35
C TYR A 93 6.91 -9.57 -23.77
N PHE A 94 6.49 -10.58 -24.52
CA PHE A 94 5.09 -10.70 -24.96
C PHE A 94 4.11 -10.73 -23.79
N ILE A 95 4.35 -11.57 -22.78
CA ILE A 95 3.53 -11.67 -21.57
C ILE A 95 3.51 -10.33 -20.82
N SER A 96 4.66 -9.67 -20.74
CA SER A 96 4.82 -8.37 -20.07
C SER A 96 3.99 -7.25 -20.73
N THR A 97 3.75 -7.32 -22.03
CA THR A 97 3.00 -6.28 -22.78
C THR A 97 1.52 -6.23 -22.42
N HIS A 98 0.92 -7.33 -21.97
CA HIS A 98 -0.47 -7.37 -21.52
C HIS A 98 -0.73 -6.39 -20.38
N GLY A 99 0.11 -6.44 -19.35
CA GLY A 99 0.02 -5.53 -18.20
C GLY A 99 0.32 -4.07 -18.58
N ALA A 100 1.28 -3.84 -19.46
CA ALA A 100 1.61 -2.49 -19.93
C ALA A 100 0.44 -1.85 -20.70
N ARG A 101 -0.17 -2.58 -21.62
CA ARG A 101 -1.33 -2.10 -22.39
C ARG A 101 -2.53 -1.80 -21.49
N LYS A 102 -2.85 -2.71 -20.57
CA LYS A 102 -3.92 -2.51 -19.59
C LYS A 102 -3.64 -1.30 -18.71
N GLY A 103 -2.41 -1.14 -18.22
CA GLY A 103 -2.01 -0.02 -17.39
C GLY A 103 -2.15 1.33 -18.08
N LEU A 104 -1.81 1.43 -19.37
CA LEU A 104 -2.01 2.64 -20.16
C LEU A 104 -3.51 3.00 -20.29
N SER A 105 -4.35 2.03 -20.60
CA SER A 105 -5.81 2.23 -20.70
C SER A 105 -6.41 2.61 -19.35
N ASP A 106 -6.08 1.88 -18.27
CA ASP A 106 -6.57 2.16 -16.93
C ASP A 106 -6.17 3.55 -16.44
N THR A 107 -4.94 3.99 -16.72
CA THR A 107 -4.46 5.32 -16.35
C THR A 107 -5.30 6.40 -17.03
N ALA A 108 -5.55 6.28 -18.34
CA ALA A 108 -6.35 7.23 -19.09
C ALA A 108 -7.78 7.36 -18.52
N LEU A 109 -8.42 6.23 -18.21
CA LEU A 109 -9.79 6.21 -17.65
C LEU A 109 -9.85 6.75 -16.22
N ARG A 110 -8.89 6.36 -15.37
CA ARG A 110 -8.84 6.80 -13.97
C ARG A 110 -8.61 8.30 -13.83
N THR A 111 -7.86 8.90 -14.72
CA THR A 111 -7.61 10.36 -14.72
C THR A 111 -8.93 11.13 -14.85
N ALA A 112 -9.81 10.73 -15.77
CA ALA A 112 -11.11 11.37 -15.95
C ALA A 112 -12.01 11.20 -14.70
N ASN A 113 -12.07 9.99 -14.15
CA ASN A 113 -12.86 9.70 -12.95
C ASN A 113 -12.35 10.47 -11.72
N ALA A 114 -11.03 10.53 -11.53
CA ALA A 114 -10.41 11.29 -10.44
C ALA A 114 -10.68 12.79 -10.58
N GLY A 115 -10.59 13.34 -11.79
CA GLY A 115 -10.89 14.75 -12.05
C GLY A 115 -12.35 15.10 -11.76
N TYR A 116 -13.28 14.26 -12.19
CA TYR A 116 -14.71 14.47 -11.91
C TYR A 116 -15.04 14.34 -10.41
N LEU A 117 -14.44 13.37 -9.71
CA LEU A 117 -14.60 13.22 -8.26
C LEU A 117 -14.07 14.46 -7.52
N THR A 118 -12.85 14.89 -7.86
CA THR A 118 -12.23 16.08 -7.24
C THR A 118 -13.09 17.31 -7.46
N ARG A 119 -13.61 17.55 -8.68
CA ARG A 119 -14.51 18.66 -8.97
C ARG A 119 -15.74 18.63 -8.06
N ARG A 120 -16.42 17.48 -7.94
CA ARG A 120 -17.61 17.36 -7.08
C ARG A 120 -17.30 17.62 -5.60
N LEU A 121 -16.14 17.15 -5.11
CA LEU A 121 -15.71 17.40 -3.73
C LEU A 121 -15.42 18.89 -3.50
N VAL A 122 -14.79 19.56 -4.46
CA VAL A 122 -14.55 21.00 -4.39
C VAL A 122 -15.87 21.77 -4.39
N ASP A 123 -16.80 21.44 -5.29
CA ASP A 123 -18.10 22.11 -5.39
C ASP A 123 -18.91 22.00 -4.07
N VAL A 124 -18.81 20.88 -3.35
CA VAL A 124 -19.48 20.70 -2.05
C VAL A 124 -18.74 21.40 -0.91
N ALA A 125 -17.41 21.39 -0.94
CA ALA A 125 -16.59 21.87 0.18
C ALA A 125 -16.26 23.37 0.11
N GLN A 126 -16.35 24.02 -1.05
CA GLN A 126 -15.94 25.41 -1.24
C GLN A 126 -16.70 26.40 -0.38
N ASP A 127 -17.95 26.10 -0.02
CA ASP A 127 -18.79 26.97 0.80
C ASP A 127 -18.50 26.85 2.31
N SER A 128 -17.68 25.83 2.68
CA SER A 128 -17.31 25.58 4.07
C SER A 128 -16.14 26.46 4.47
N VAL A 129 -16.39 27.53 5.20
CA VAL A 129 -15.38 28.49 5.66
C VAL A 129 -15.21 28.38 7.16
N ILE A 130 -13.97 28.20 7.63
CA ILE A 130 -13.63 28.25 9.06
C ILE A 130 -13.36 29.71 9.42
N TYR A 131 -14.22 30.29 10.31
CA TYR A 131 -14.12 31.67 10.76
C TYR A 131 -13.94 31.80 12.28
N LEU A 132 -14.00 30.70 13.03
CA LEU A 132 -13.74 30.64 14.46
C LEU A 132 -12.50 29.81 14.71
N GLU A 133 -11.56 30.31 15.51
CA GLU A 133 -10.37 29.53 15.92
C GLU A 133 -10.76 28.41 16.89
N ASP A 134 -11.66 28.71 17.84
CA ASP A 134 -12.21 27.76 18.81
C ASP A 134 -13.71 28.00 18.95
N CYS A 135 -14.50 27.01 18.59
CA CYS A 135 -15.96 27.03 18.72
C CYS A 135 -16.41 26.80 20.17
N LYS A 136 -15.52 26.49 21.11
CA LYS A 136 -15.79 26.18 22.52
C LYS A 136 -16.81 25.05 22.71
N ASP A 137 -16.87 24.15 21.74
CA ASP A 137 -17.75 23.00 21.81
C ASP A 137 -17.27 22.04 22.90
N THR A 138 -18.23 21.55 23.69
CA THR A 138 -18.01 20.60 24.77
C THR A 138 -18.42 19.19 24.40
N GLU A 139 -18.99 19.00 23.20
CA GLU A 139 -19.33 17.70 22.66
C GLU A 139 -18.18 17.17 21.80
N GLY A 140 -17.84 15.90 21.97
CA GLY A 140 -16.77 15.23 21.24
C GLY A 140 -17.22 13.91 20.67
N PHE A 141 -16.37 13.33 19.84
CA PHE A 141 -16.58 11.98 19.31
C PHE A 141 -15.81 10.95 20.13
N THR A 142 -16.49 9.92 20.60
CA THR A 142 -15.83 8.77 21.22
C THR A 142 -15.34 7.83 20.08
N ILE A 143 -14.04 7.61 20.02
CA ILE A 143 -13.44 6.70 19.04
C ILE A 143 -13.04 5.43 19.77
N THR A 144 -13.70 4.32 19.45
CA THR A 144 -13.38 3.00 19.97
C THR A 144 -12.54 2.20 19.00
N LYS A 145 -11.90 1.15 19.53
CA LYS A 145 -11.15 0.23 18.68
C LYS A 145 -12.07 -0.57 17.75
N GLU A 146 -13.26 -0.90 18.24
CA GLU A 146 -14.29 -1.64 17.49
C GLU A 146 -14.79 -0.81 16.30
N ASP A 147 -15.20 0.45 16.51
CA ASP A 147 -15.62 1.38 15.45
C ASP A 147 -14.54 1.60 14.39
N SER A 148 -13.26 1.51 14.80
CA SER A 148 -12.15 1.69 13.86
C SER A 148 -11.95 0.45 12.99
N GLN A 149 -12.17 -0.75 13.53
CA GLN A 149 -12.11 -2.00 12.79
C GLN A 149 -13.27 -2.12 11.79
N ASP A 150 -14.47 -1.73 12.17
CA ASP A 150 -15.67 -1.76 11.30
C ASP A 150 -15.51 -0.85 10.07
N ILE A 151 -14.82 0.28 10.24
CA ILE A 151 -14.52 1.20 9.14
C ILE A 151 -13.27 0.75 8.34
N GLY A 152 -12.52 -0.26 8.81
CA GLY A 152 -11.30 -0.75 8.18
C GLY A 152 -10.11 0.22 8.30
N SER A 153 -10.12 1.13 9.27
CA SER A 153 -9.05 2.08 9.53
C SER A 153 -8.36 1.80 10.87
N ASN A 154 -7.07 2.14 10.97
CA ASN A 154 -6.36 2.02 12.23
C ASN A 154 -6.84 3.11 13.19
N MET A 155 -7.07 2.76 14.47
CA MET A 155 -7.44 3.73 15.51
C MET A 155 -6.41 4.87 15.65
N ILE A 156 -5.13 4.54 15.49
CA ILE A 156 -4.02 5.50 15.55
C ILE A 156 -4.22 6.63 14.52
N ASP A 157 -4.53 6.28 13.26
CA ASP A 157 -4.70 7.25 12.18
C ASP A 157 -5.91 8.16 12.38
N ARG A 158 -6.90 7.70 13.13
CA ARG A 158 -8.10 8.47 13.44
C ARG A 158 -7.91 9.46 14.59
N VAL A 159 -7.05 9.13 15.57
CA VAL A 159 -6.83 9.99 16.76
C VAL A 159 -5.63 10.91 16.59
N LEU A 160 -4.70 10.61 15.70
CA LEU A 160 -3.52 11.42 15.44
C LEU A 160 -3.90 12.84 15.00
N ASN A 161 -3.20 13.83 15.54
CA ASN A 161 -3.45 15.26 15.26
C ASN A 161 -4.87 15.74 15.66
N ARG A 162 -5.50 15.09 16.65
CA ARG A 162 -6.78 15.53 17.26
C ARG A 162 -6.53 16.05 18.67
N TYR A 163 -7.40 16.95 19.12
CA TYR A 163 -7.40 17.43 20.49
C TYR A 163 -8.25 16.53 21.38
N VAL A 164 -7.77 16.28 22.58
CA VAL A 164 -8.46 15.45 23.57
C VAL A 164 -9.44 16.31 24.38
N LEU A 165 -10.70 15.90 24.44
CA LEU A 165 -11.75 16.59 25.19
C LEU A 165 -11.64 16.33 26.71
N GLU A 166 -11.23 15.12 27.11
CA GLU A 166 -11.09 14.69 28.50
C GLU A 166 -9.67 14.22 28.78
N THR A 167 -9.25 14.31 30.05
CA THR A 167 -7.95 13.81 30.45
C THR A 167 -7.95 12.28 30.41
N ILE A 168 -7.05 11.70 29.66
CA ILE A 168 -6.89 10.24 29.55
C ILE A 168 -5.86 9.78 30.58
N ASN A 169 -6.30 8.91 31.49
CA ASN A 169 -5.47 8.35 32.54
C ASN A 169 -5.06 6.90 32.21
N ASP A 170 -3.88 6.50 32.62
CA ASP A 170 -3.43 5.12 32.54
C ASP A 170 -4.29 4.23 33.48
N PRO A 171 -4.90 3.17 32.98
CA PRO A 171 -5.75 2.28 33.78
C PRO A 171 -4.99 1.59 34.92
N LYS A 172 -3.67 1.43 34.83
CA LYS A 172 -2.84 0.78 35.86
C LYS A 172 -2.27 1.77 36.87
N THR A 173 -1.69 2.88 36.41
CA THR A 173 -0.98 3.83 37.27
C THR A 173 -1.82 5.01 37.70
N LYS A 174 -3.01 5.20 37.13
CA LYS A 174 -3.91 6.36 37.32
C LYS A 174 -3.26 7.72 37.07
N LYS A 175 -2.09 7.74 36.45
CA LYS A 175 -1.43 9.00 36.05
C LYS A 175 -2.00 9.49 34.72
N PRO A 176 -2.13 10.81 34.54
CA PRO A 176 -2.60 11.36 33.28
C PRO A 176 -1.55 11.13 32.19
N ILE A 177 -1.93 10.42 31.12
CA ILE A 177 -1.12 10.25 29.92
C ILE A 177 -1.26 11.49 29.06
N ILE A 178 -2.49 11.95 28.85
CA ILE A 178 -2.80 13.11 28.02
C ILE A 178 -3.75 14.00 28.78
N LYS A 179 -3.45 15.30 28.84
CA LYS A 179 -4.31 16.27 29.51
C LYS A 179 -5.42 16.76 28.55
N LYS A 180 -6.54 17.20 29.12
CA LYS A 180 -7.61 17.88 28.37
C LYS A 180 -7.04 19.01 27.52
N ASN A 181 -7.56 19.18 26.30
CA ASN A 181 -7.16 20.18 25.30
C ASN A 181 -5.69 20.11 24.85
N SER A 182 -5.06 18.94 24.94
CA SER A 182 -3.75 18.72 24.33
C SER A 182 -3.88 17.95 23.02
N LEU A 183 -2.98 18.26 22.09
CA LEU A 183 -2.88 17.59 20.80
C LEU A 183 -2.26 16.20 20.96
N ILE A 184 -2.84 15.20 20.32
CA ILE A 184 -2.28 13.85 20.27
C ILE A 184 -1.21 13.83 19.18
N THR A 185 0.06 13.70 19.58
CA THR A 185 1.20 13.57 18.68
C THR A 185 1.60 12.11 18.47
N ALA A 186 2.39 11.83 17.44
CA ALA A 186 2.87 10.48 17.16
C ALA A 186 3.76 9.89 18.27
N GLU A 187 4.27 10.71 19.17
CA GLU A 187 5.09 10.25 20.32
C GLU A 187 4.25 9.73 21.50
N ILE A 188 2.96 10.06 21.52
CA ILE A 188 2.04 9.73 22.63
C ILE A 188 1.20 8.50 22.27
N VAL A 189 1.04 8.20 21.00
CA VAL A 189 0.24 7.09 20.47
C VAL A 189 1.09 5.84 20.30
#